data_5c7363dfd375968d04e111ca8c48089d
#
_entry.id   5c7363dfd375968d04e111ca8c48089d
#
_cell.length_a   1.000
_cell.length_b   1.000
_cell.length_c   1.000
_cell.angle_alpha   90.00
_cell.angle_beta   90.00
_cell.angle_gamma   90.00
#
_symmetry.space_group_name_H-M   'P 1'
#
loop_
_entity.id
_entity.type
_entity.pdbx_description
1 polymer ?
#
loop_
_entity_poly.entity_id
_entity_poly.type
_entity_poly.pdbx_seq_one_letter_code
_entity_poly.pdbx_strand_id
1 'polypeptide(L)'
;LNTMKALLRRKSVRTYTGVPVTDDQRAQLLKAAYASPVAMGQYDSIVMTVVEKPELLAQIDAAAAKQFGREKMLYGAPMLIVLATKLKGDASDNSGYSNAATVIENLNLAAVELGLGACHIWGAIAALAEDDALKQALKIPEGFTPVGGLVVGDSADAYTKRDIPDNRIATEILD
;
A
#
# COMPACT_ATOMS: atom_id res chain seq x y z
N LEU A 1 -11.07 -1.92 -17.59
CA LEU A 1 -12.17 -1.29 -16.81
C LEU A 1 -12.12 0.23 -16.98
N ASN A 2 -13.23 0.93 -16.76
CA ASN A 2 -13.17 2.38 -16.57
C ASN A 2 -12.97 2.68 -15.06
N THR A 3 -12.49 3.89 -14.75
CA THR A 3 -12.14 4.31 -13.38
C THR A 3 -13.28 4.10 -12.39
N MET A 4 -14.51 4.47 -12.74
CA MET A 4 -15.67 4.27 -11.86
C MET A 4 -15.95 2.80 -11.57
N LYS A 5 -15.78 1.91 -12.55
CA LYS A 5 -15.91 0.47 -12.32
C LYS A 5 -14.84 -0.07 -11.39
N ALA A 6 -13.60 0.40 -11.49
CA ALA A 6 -12.53 0.02 -10.57
C ALA A 6 -12.84 0.46 -9.14
N LEU A 7 -13.21 1.73 -8.95
CA LEU A 7 -13.59 2.31 -7.65
C LEU A 7 -14.73 1.54 -6.98
N LEU A 8 -15.81 1.24 -7.73
CA LEU A 8 -16.98 0.53 -7.21
C LEU A 8 -16.73 -0.96 -6.92
N ARG A 9 -15.67 -1.54 -7.47
CA ARG A 9 -15.30 -2.95 -7.25
C ARG A 9 -14.19 -3.12 -6.22
N ARG A 10 -13.30 -2.14 -6.07
CA ARG A 10 -12.18 -2.19 -5.14
C ARG A 10 -12.65 -2.60 -3.73
N LYS A 11 -12.00 -3.58 -3.17
CA LYS A 11 -12.16 -4.03 -1.79
C LYS A 11 -10.81 -4.43 -1.20
N SER A 12 -10.71 -4.50 0.12
CA SER A 12 -9.53 -5.04 0.79
C SER A 12 -9.54 -6.56 0.70
N VAL A 13 -8.67 -7.12 -0.13
CA VAL A 13 -8.47 -8.56 -0.28
C VAL A 13 -7.44 -9.03 0.76
N ARG A 14 -7.78 -10.08 1.51
CA ARG A 14 -6.97 -10.61 2.63
C ARG A 14 -6.71 -12.11 2.52
N THR A 15 -6.90 -12.68 1.35
CA THR A 15 -6.61 -14.08 1.03
C THR A 15 -5.87 -14.15 -0.28
N TYR A 16 -4.73 -14.80 -0.30
CA TYR A 16 -3.86 -14.90 -1.47
C TYR A 16 -3.52 -16.34 -1.76
N THR A 17 -3.30 -16.67 -3.04
CA THR A 17 -2.93 -18.03 -3.48
C THR A 17 -1.45 -18.32 -3.28
N GLY A 18 -0.63 -17.30 -3.06
CA GLY A 18 0.83 -17.41 -3.00
C GLY A 18 1.51 -17.40 -4.38
N VAL A 19 0.74 -17.36 -5.47
CA VAL A 19 1.31 -17.22 -6.83
C VAL A 19 1.99 -15.86 -6.94
N PRO A 20 3.27 -15.81 -7.38
CA PRO A 20 4.01 -14.55 -7.53
C PRO A 20 3.34 -13.58 -8.52
N VAL A 21 3.46 -12.30 -8.25
CA VAL A 21 3.09 -11.26 -9.22
C VAL A 21 4.09 -11.30 -10.37
N THR A 22 3.61 -11.27 -11.62
CA THR A 22 4.48 -11.32 -12.79
C THR A 22 5.22 -10.00 -13.00
N ASP A 23 6.33 -10.02 -13.76
CA ASP A 23 7.10 -8.82 -14.10
C ASP A 23 6.24 -7.78 -14.83
N ASP A 24 5.36 -8.21 -15.73
CA ASP A 24 4.44 -7.32 -16.45
C ASP A 24 3.41 -6.68 -15.52
N GLN A 25 2.84 -7.46 -14.60
CA GLN A 25 1.90 -6.94 -13.61
C GLN A 25 2.58 -5.94 -12.68
N ARG A 26 3.80 -6.27 -12.20
CA ARG A 26 4.59 -5.36 -11.37
C ARG A 26 4.92 -4.07 -12.12
N ALA A 27 5.32 -4.15 -13.38
CA ALA A 27 5.62 -2.96 -14.19
C ALA A 27 4.40 -2.05 -14.35
N GLN A 28 3.20 -2.61 -14.54
CA GLN A 28 1.95 -1.85 -14.63
C GLN A 28 1.58 -1.21 -13.29
N LEU A 29 1.75 -1.90 -12.16
CA LEU A 29 1.57 -1.34 -10.82
C LEU A 29 2.50 -0.16 -10.59
N LEU A 30 3.80 -0.30 -10.89
CA LEU A 30 4.78 0.78 -10.75
C LEU A 30 4.43 1.98 -11.63
N LYS A 31 3.96 1.75 -12.84
CA LYS A 31 3.50 2.83 -13.73
C LYS A 31 2.33 3.61 -13.15
N ALA A 32 1.38 2.94 -12.49
CA ALA A 32 0.28 3.59 -11.79
C ALA A 32 0.77 4.41 -10.59
N ALA A 33 1.74 3.90 -9.83
CA ALA A 33 2.39 4.65 -8.76
C ALA A 33 3.07 5.93 -9.27
N TYR A 34 3.86 5.82 -10.35
CA TYR A 34 4.57 6.97 -10.95
C TYR A 34 3.64 8.01 -11.55
N ALA A 35 2.41 7.64 -11.92
CA ALA A 35 1.39 8.56 -12.40
C ALA A 35 0.69 9.34 -11.27
N SER A 36 0.99 9.04 -10.01
CA SER A 36 0.35 9.69 -8.87
C SER A 36 0.88 11.12 -8.68
N PRO A 37 0.02 12.08 -8.35
CA PRO A 37 0.48 13.42 -7.99
C PRO A 37 1.18 13.40 -6.63
N VAL A 38 2.20 14.24 -6.50
CA VAL A 38 2.91 14.52 -5.25
C VAL A 38 2.90 16.02 -5.02
N ALA A 39 2.68 16.46 -3.78
CA ALA A 39 2.60 17.86 -3.43
C ALA A 39 3.82 18.64 -3.97
N MET A 40 3.55 19.73 -4.67
CA MET A 40 4.54 20.61 -5.35
C MET A 40 5.49 19.88 -6.32
N GLY A 41 5.14 18.65 -6.75
CA GLY A 41 6.01 17.84 -7.60
C GLY A 41 7.31 17.36 -6.93
N GLN A 42 7.37 17.35 -5.60
CA GLN A 42 8.57 16.98 -4.83
C GLN A 42 8.69 15.45 -4.70
N TYR A 43 8.93 14.77 -5.82
CA TYR A 43 9.03 13.31 -5.87
C TYR A 43 10.24 12.74 -5.10
N ASP A 44 11.24 13.54 -4.80
CA ASP A 44 12.38 13.21 -3.94
C ASP A 44 12.02 13.14 -2.44
N SER A 45 10.82 13.57 -2.07
CA SER A 45 10.30 13.49 -0.70
C SER A 45 9.65 12.15 -0.36
N ILE A 46 9.47 11.26 -1.34
CA ILE A 46 8.84 9.96 -1.17
C ILE A 46 9.68 8.87 -1.84
N VAL A 47 9.78 7.72 -1.21
CA VAL A 47 10.40 6.53 -1.78
C VAL A 47 9.47 5.34 -1.69
N MET A 48 9.63 4.42 -2.64
CA MET A 48 8.83 3.20 -2.72
C MET A 48 9.76 1.99 -2.78
N THR A 49 9.50 1.00 -1.91
CA THR A 49 10.21 -0.28 -1.91
C THR A 49 9.24 -1.40 -2.22
N VAL A 50 9.55 -2.21 -3.22
CA VAL A 50 8.82 -3.44 -3.55
C VAL A 50 9.52 -4.62 -2.91
N VAL A 51 8.79 -5.37 -2.10
CA VAL A 51 9.29 -6.53 -1.35
C VAL A 51 8.59 -7.78 -1.87
N GLU A 52 9.34 -8.69 -2.47
CA GLU A 52 8.88 -9.98 -2.99
C GLU A 52 9.68 -11.14 -2.39
N LYS A 53 10.75 -10.86 -1.63
CA LYS A 53 11.55 -11.88 -0.97
C LYS A 53 10.77 -12.47 0.21
N PRO A 54 10.47 -13.78 0.20
CA PRO A 54 9.67 -14.42 1.25
C PRO A 54 10.27 -14.22 2.65
N GLU A 55 11.60 -14.22 2.76
CA GLU A 55 12.31 -14.04 4.03
C GLU A 55 12.07 -12.64 4.62
N LEU A 56 12.05 -11.59 3.78
CA LEU A 56 11.79 -10.23 4.22
C LEU A 56 10.31 -10.04 4.59
N LEU A 57 9.39 -10.61 3.81
CA LEU A 57 7.96 -10.60 4.14
C LEU A 57 7.71 -11.28 5.49
N ALA A 58 8.34 -12.43 5.75
CA ALA A 58 8.23 -13.14 7.02
C ALA A 58 8.82 -12.34 8.19
N GLN A 59 9.93 -11.63 7.99
CA GLN A 59 10.52 -10.78 9.02
C GLN A 59 9.61 -9.58 9.36
N ILE A 60 8.98 -8.97 8.36
CA ILE A 60 8.02 -7.88 8.56
C ILE A 60 6.78 -8.38 9.32
N ASP A 61 6.24 -9.55 8.95
CA ASP A 61 5.14 -10.18 9.69
C ASP A 61 5.53 -10.50 11.14
N ALA A 62 6.74 -10.99 11.38
CA ALA A 62 7.24 -11.28 12.74
C ALA A 62 7.38 -10.00 13.59
N ALA A 63 7.89 -8.91 13.02
CA ALA A 63 7.97 -7.63 13.71
C ALA A 63 6.57 -7.10 14.07
N ALA A 64 5.62 -7.20 13.15
CA ALA A 64 4.23 -6.82 13.37
C ALA A 64 3.56 -7.69 14.44
N ALA A 65 3.77 -9.01 14.41
CA ALA A 65 3.26 -9.94 15.41
C ALA A 65 3.79 -9.62 16.82
N LYS A 66 5.07 -9.29 16.93
CA LYS A 66 5.69 -8.87 18.19
C LYS A 66 5.07 -7.59 18.75
N GLN A 67 4.77 -6.61 17.90
CA GLN A 67 4.24 -5.31 18.33
C GLN A 67 2.74 -5.37 18.65
N PHE A 68 1.94 -6.09 17.85
CA PHE A 68 0.48 -6.07 17.92
C PHE A 68 -0.15 -7.36 18.45
N GLY A 69 0.65 -8.41 18.72
CA GLY A 69 0.14 -9.70 19.18
C GLY A 69 -0.73 -10.43 18.15
N ARG A 70 -0.58 -10.10 16.87
CA ARG A 70 -1.38 -10.66 15.77
C ARG A 70 -0.48 -11.11 14.62
N GLU A 71 -0.55 -12.40 14.31
CA GLU A 71 0.19 -13.01 13.23
C GLU A 71 -0.42 -12.71 11.84
N LYS A 72 0.39 -12.92 10.79
CA LYS A 72 -0.01 -12.84 9.38
C LYS A 72 -0.67 -11.51 9.00
N MET A 73 -0.09 -10.41 9.42
CA MET A 73 -0.61 -9.08 9.10
C MET A 73 -0.44 -8.70 7.63
N LEU A 74 0.41 -9.42 6.87
CA LEU A 74 0.52 -9.35 5.41
C LEU A 74 -0.38 -10.36 4.70
N TYR A 75 -1.18 -11.15 5.43
CA TYR A 75 -2.16 -12.11 4.90
C TYR A 75 -1.59 -13.18 3.96
N GLY A 76 -0.27 -13.43 3.98
CA GLY A 76 0.39 -14.35 3.06
C GLY A 76 0.50 -13.85 1.62
N ALA A 77 0.38 -12.54 1.40
CA ALA A 77 0.58 -11.95 0.08
C ALA A 77 2.03 -12.11 -0.40
N PRO A 78 2.24 -12.40 -1.70
CA PRO A 78 3.57 -12.60 -2.26
C PRO A 78 4.35 -11.31 -2.50
N MET A 79 3.69 -10.15 -2.41
CA MET A 79 4.30 -8.83 -2.63
C MET A 79 3.78 -7.83 -1.59
N LEU A 80 4.69 -7.02 -1.06
CA LEU A 80 4.38 -5.81 -0.29
C LEU A 80 5.06 -4.61 -0.96
N ILE A 81 4.30 -3.55 -1.17
CA ILE A 81 4.83 -2.26 -1.62
C ILE A 81 4.78 -1.31 -0.43
N VAL A 82 5.94 -0.80 -0.04
CA VAL A 82 6.11 0.13 1.11
C VAL A 82 6.34 1.53 0.58
N LEU A 83 5.61 2.49 1.10
CA LEU A 83 5.83 3.92 0.88
C LEU A 83 6.46 4.53 2.13
N ALA A 84 7.56 5.26 1.95
CA ALA A 84 8.22 6.00 3.02
C ALA A 84 8.42 7.46 2.60
N THR A 85 8.34 8.37 3.55
CA THR A 85 8.46 9.82 3.33
C THR A 85 9.32 10.47 4.41
N LYS A 86 9.83 11.66 4.12
CA LYS A 86 10.53 12.49 5.11
C LYS A 86 9.49 13.13 6.03
N LEU A 87 9.62 12.87 7.33
CA LEU A 87 8.79 13.49 8.37
C LEU A 87 9.65 14.48 9.16
N LYS A 88 9.07 15.62 9.51
CA LYS A 88 9.70 16.72 10.27
C LYS A 88 9.16 16.83 11.69
N GLY A 89 8.05 16.14 12.00
CA GLY A 89 7.36 16.23 13.28
C GLY A 89 6.47 17.46 13.40
N ASP A 90 6.03 18.05 12.28
CA ASP A 90 5.16 19.22 12.24
C ASP A 90 3.96 19.02 11.28
N ALA A 91 3.12 20.04 11.16
CA ALA A 91 1.91 19.98 10.33
C ALA A 91 2.19 19.73 8.84
N SER A 92 3.41 20.00 8.35
CA SER A 92 3.79 19.73 6.96
C SER A 92 3.86 18.23 6.63
N ASP A 93 3.95 17.37 7.65
CA ASP A 93 3.95 15.92 7.49
C ASP A 93 2.64 15.40 6.91
N ASN A 94 1.53 16.16 7.03
CA ASN A 94 0.26 15.83 6.39
C ASN A 94 0.40 15.64 4.88
N SER A 95 1.27 16.40 4.22
CA SER A 95 1.53 16.25 2.78
C SER A 95 2.22 14.92 2.47
N GLY A 96 3.15 14.48 3.31
CA GLY A 96 3.84 13.19 3.17
C GLY A 96 2.88 12.01 3.28
N TYR A 97 2.02 12.01 4.30
CA TYR A 97 0.98 10.99 4.46
C TYR A 97 -0.04 11.00 3.30
N SER A 98 -0.46 12.19 2.86
CA SER A 98 -1.39 12.35 1.75
C SER A 98 -0.79 11.85 0.43
N ASN A 99 0.47 12.17 0.15
CA ASN A 99 1.19 11.68 -1.03
C ASN A 99 1.26 10.16 -1.04
N ALA A 100 1.66 9.54 0.08
CA ALA A 100 1.73 8.09 0.21
C ALA A 100 0.36 7.44 0.01
N ALA A 101 -0.70 7.97 0.62
CA ALA A 101 -2.06 7.46 0.48
C ALA A 101 -2.54 7.53 -0.98
N THR A 102 -2.23 8.61 -1.69
CA THR A 102 -2.58 8.79 -3.10
C THR A 102 -1.88 7.75 -3.99
N VAL A 103 -0.58 7.53 -3.77
CA VAL A 103 0.18 6.48 -4.49
C VAL A 103 -0.40 5.11 -4.21
N ILE A 104 -0.70 4.79 -2.94
CA ILE A 104 -1.27 3.49 -2.55
C ILE A 104 -2.64 3.26 -3.19
N GLU A 105 -3.51 4.27 -3.25
CA GLU A 105 -4.82 4.08 -3.87
C GLU A 105 -4.70 3.91 -5.39
N ASN A 106 -3.79 4.61 -6.08
CA ASN A 106 -3.53 4.37 -7.50
C ASN A 106 -3.01 2.94 -7.76
N LEU A 107 -2.10 2.44 -6.93
CA LEU A 107 -1.65 1.05 -6.95
C LEU A 107 -2.81 0.07 -6.73
N ASN A 108 -3.68 0.36 -5.78
CA ASN A 108 -4.84 -0.45 -5.43
C ASN A 108 -5.84 -0.55 -6.60
N LEU A 109 -6.14 0.58 -7.26
CA LEU A 109 -7.00 0.62 -8.44
C LEU A 109 -6.37 -0.12 -9.64
N ALA A 110 -5.05 0.02 -9.83
CA ALA A 110 -4.33 -0.74 -10.84
C ALA A 110 -4.38 -2.26 -10.57
N ALA A 111 -4.27 -2.68 -9.31
CA ALA A 111 -4.44 -4.09 -8.94
C ALA A 111 -5.83 -4.61 -9.30
N VAL A 112 -6.90 -3.82 -9.08
CA VAL A 112 -8.26 -4.18 -9.52
C VAL A 112 -8.36 -4.38 -11.02
N GLU A 113 -7.72 -3.49 -11.81
CA GLU A 113 -7.68 -3.57 -13.28
C GLU A 113 -6.96 -4.83 -13.76
N LEU A 114 -5.89 -5.21 -13.07
CA LEU A 114 -5.07 -6.39 -13.35
C LEU A 114 -5.70 -7.70 -12.84
N GLY A 115 -6.81 -7.63 -12.10
CA GLY A 115 -7.43 -8.80 -11.47
C GLY A 115 -6.66 -9.33 -10.26
N LEU A 116 -5.73 -8.56 -9.72
CA LEU A 116 -4.95 -8.91 -8.53
C LEU A 116 -5.67 -8.49 -7.25
N GLY A 117 -5.61 -9.32 -6.22
CA GLY A 117 -6.01 -8.94 -4.88
C GLY A 117 -5.08 -7.88 -4.29
N ALA A 118 -5.64 -6.90 -3.58
CA ALA A 118 -4.84 -5.90 -2.88
C ALA A 118 -5.49 -5.47 -1.56
N CYS A 119 -4.64 -5.09 -0.60
CA CYS A 119 -5.08 -4.56 0.68
C CYS A 119 -4.11 -3.50 1.21
N HIS A 120 -4.63 -2.34 1.59
CA HIS A 120 -3.86 -1.31 2.27
C HIS A 120 -3.44 -1.80 3.65
N ILE A 121 -2.16 -1.70 3.98
CA ILE A 121 -1.54 -2.18 5.22
C ILE A 121 -1.05 -1.00 6.05
N TRP A 122 -1.46 -0.97 7.31
CA TRP A 122 -0.96 0.00 8.29
C TRP A 122 -0.13 -0.65 9.39
N GLY A 123 -0.64 -1.67 10.08
CA GLY A 123 0.00 -2.22 11.28
C GLY A 123 1.41 -2.78 11.03
N ALA A 124 1.59 -3.56 9.97
CA ALA A 124 2.92 -4.08 9.62
C ALA A 124 3.89 -2.95 9.21
N ILE A 125 3.39 -1.88 8.61
CA ILE A 125 4.20 -0.71 8.27
C ILE A 125 4.59 0.09 9.52
N ALA A 126 3.71 0.22 10.50
CA ALA A 126 4.02 0.85 11.78
C ALA A 126 5.13 0.08 12.53
N ALA A 127 5.06 -1.26 12.54
CA ALA A 127 6.12 -2.09 13.11
C ALA A 127 7.45 -1.95 12.37
N LEU A 128 7.41 -1.92 11.02
CA LEU A 128 8.59 -1.70 10.18
C LEU A 128 9.23 -0.32 10.46
N ALA A 129 8.43 0.71 10.68
CA ALA A 129 8.92 2.06 10.94
C ALA A 129 9.80 2.16 12.20
N GLU A 130 9.54 1.30 13.19
CA GLU A 130 10.27 1.23 14.46
C GLU A 130 11.48 0.26 14.41
N ASP A 131 11.70 -0.47 13.30
CA ASP A 131 12.76 -1.46 13.15
C ASP A 131 13.84 -0.98 12.16
N ASP A 132 14.93 -0.44 12.70
CA ASP A 132 16.04 0.08 11.89
C ASP A 132 16.73 -1.01 11.05
N ALA A 133 16.82 -2.23 11.56
CA ALA A 133 17.42 -3.35 10.83
C ALA A 133 16.58 -3.74 9.62
N LEU A 134 15.25 -3.78 9.76
CA LEU A 134 14.34 -4.02 8.65
C LEU A 134 14.35 -2.85 7.64
N LYS A 135 14.35 -1.60 8.10
CA LYS A 135 14.48 -0.44 7.20
C LYS A 135 15.75 -0.52 6.35
N GLN A 136 16.87 -0.90 6.95
CA GLN A 136 18.14 -1.10 6.22
C GLN A 136 18.05 -2.28 5.24
N ALA A 137 17.47 -3.42 5.65
CA ALA A 137 17.29 -4.59 4.79
C ALA A 137 16.39 -4.27 3.57
N LEU A 138 15.41 -3.40 3.73
CA LEU A 138 14.54 -2.89 2.68
C LEU A 138 15.16 -1.73 1.88
N LYS A 139 16.38 -1.30 2.20
CA LYS A 139 17.08 -0.17 1.56
C LYS A 139 16.27 1.14 1.61
N ILE A 140 15.52 1.34 2.68
CA ILE A 140 14.84 2.61 2.93
C ILE A 140 15.92 3.62 3.33
N PRO A 141 16.05 4.76 2.62
CA PRO A 141 17.11 5.72 2.91
C PRO A 141 16.99 6.32 4.30
N GLU A 142 18.12 6.72 4.87
CA GLU A 142 18.13 7.46 6.12
C GLU A 142 17.28 8.75 6.01
N GLY A 143 16.56 9.08 7.07
CA GLY A 143 15.62 10.21 7.11
C GLY A 143 14.26 9.95 6.48
N PHE A 144 14.01 8.75 5.92
CA PHE A 144 12.69 8.35 5.46
C PHE A 144 12.02 7.41 6.46
N THR A 145 10.74 7.66 6.71
CA THR A 145 9.90 6.85 7.60
C THR A 145 8.84 6.10 6.78
N PRO A 146 8.72 4.78 6.89
CA PRO A 146 7.59 4.03 6.34
C PRO A 146 6.27 4.56 6.88
N VAL A 147 5.33 4.92 6.00
CA VAL A 147 4.06 5.55 6.39
C VAL A 147 2.83 4.82 5.85
N GLY A 148 3.01 3.91 4.92
CA GLY A 148 1.91 3.13 4.37
C GLY A 148 2.42 2.03 3.45
N GLY A 149 1.56 1.08 3.15
CA GLY A 149 1.89 -0.01 2.23
C GLY A 149 0.67 -0.66 1.62
N LEU A 150 0.91 -1.43 0.59
CA LEU A 150 -0.09 -2.23 -0.10
C LEU A 150 0.45 -3.64 -0.28
N VAL A 151 -0.27 -4.65 0.23
CA VAL A 151 -0.01 -6.03 -0.19
C VAL A 151 -0.77 -6.33 -1.47
N VAL A 152 -0.14 -7.08 -2.35
CA VAL A 152 -0.68 -7.45 -3.68
C VAL A 152 -0.36 -8.90 -3.98
N GLY A 153 -1.28 -9.58 -4.64
CA GLY A 153 -1.07 -10.95 -5.11
C GLY A 153 -2.27 -11.53 -5.83
N ASP A 154 -2.07 -12.69 -6.42
CA ASP A 154 -3.17 -13.47 -6.97
C ASP A 154 -4.13 -13.91 -5.86
N SER A 155 -5.43 -13.87 -6.16
CA SER A 155 -6.50 -14.22 -5.20
C SER A 155 -7.69 -14.82 -5.91
N ALA A 156 -8.30 -15.83 -5.28
CA ALA A 156 -9.58 -16.37 -5.69
C ALA A 156 -10.78 -15.44 -5.37
N ASP A 157 -10.51 -14.34 -4.66
CA ASP A 157 -11.51 -13.41 -4.16
C ASP A 157 -11.92 -12.42 -5.28
N ALA A 158 -12.97 -12.75 -6.02
CA ALA A 158 -13.41 -11.99 -7.20
C ALA A 158 -13.84 -10.56 -6.86
N TYR A 159 -13.51 -9.62 -7.74
CA TYR A 159 -14.00 -8.24 -7.69
C TYR A 159 -15.42 -8.14 -8.28
N THR A 160 -16.40 -7.95 -7.42
CA THR A 160 -17.80 -7.69 -7.80
C THR A 160 -18.17 -6.24 -7.52
N LYS A 161 -19.21 -5.73 -8.19
CA LYS A 161 -19.76 -4.40 -7.85
C LYS A 161 -20.25 -4.43 -6.40
N ARG A 162 -19.80 -3.45 -5.61
CA ARG A 162 -20.23 -3.26 -4.22
C ARG A 162 -21.43 -2.31 -4.18
N ASP A 163 -22.32 -2.53 -3.25
CA ASP A 163 -23.31 -1.55 -2.84
C ASP A 163 -22.65 -0.56 -1.87
N ILE A 164 -22.61 0.71 -2.24
CA ILE A 164 -21.96 1.77 -1.48
C ILE A 164 -23.04 2.79 -1.08
N PRO A 165 -23.31 2.96 0.22
CA PRO A 165 -24.27 3.95 0.69
C PRO A 165 -23.86 5.38 0.30
N ASP A 166 -24.82 6.19 -0.16
CA ASP A 166 -24.58 7.57 -0.60
C ASP A 166 -24.10 8.49 0.53
N ASN A 167 -24.42 8.15 1.77
CA ASN A 167 -24.06 8.93 2.97
C ASN A 167 -22.92 8.32 3.80
N ARG A 168 -22.06 7.53 3.17
CA ARG A 168 -20.92 6.87 3.86
C ARG A 168 -19.94 7.86 4.49
N ILE A 169 -19.82 9.03 3.91
CA ILE A 169 -19.02 10.15 4.43
C ILE A 169 -19.98 11.30 4.65
N ALA A 170 -20.02 11.84 5.88
CA ALA A 170 -20.79 13.04 6.18
C ALA A 170 -20.33 14.19 5.27
N THR A 171 -21.27 14.79 4.56
CA THR A 171 -20.99 15.81 3.54
C THR A 171 -21.94 16.98 3.72
N GLU A 172 -21.38 18.18 3.79
CA GLU A 172 -22.12 19.44 3.76
C GLU A 172 -21.89 20.11 2.40
N ILE A 173 -22.95 20.65 1.81
CA ILE A 173 -22.92 21.45 0.59
C ILE A 173 -23.32 22.84 0.98
N LEU A 174 -22.41 23.80 0.82
CA LEU A 174 -22.65 25.22 1.07
C LEU A 174 -22.86 25.93 -0.27
N ASP A 175 -24.11 26.37 -0.52
CA ASP A 175 -24.56 27.03 -1.76
C ASP A 175 -24.43 28.56 -1.65
#